data_cbae44fa5b6935dbed00d379f3d6344e
#
_entry.id   cbae44fa5b6935dbed00d379f3d6344e
#
_cell.length_a   1.000
_cell.length_b   1.000
_cell.length_c   1.000
_cell.angle_alpha   90.00
_cell.angle_beta   90.00
_cell.angle_gamma   90.00
#
_symmetry.space_group_name_H-M   'P 1'
#
loop_
_entity.id
_entity.type
_entity.pdbx_description
1 polymer ?
#
loop_
_entity_poly.entity_id
_entity_poly.type
_entity_poly.pdbx_seq_one_letter_code
_entity_poly.pdbx_strand_id
1 'polypeptide(L)'
;MAATVLNFIILNNYPRPDLIWLHKLNITILGVLWTLWTALYVGGLLSGVWTQLSWLVVPLAMWIVFHTQRQREFFRRYQAIYQHFALPLCALAAACWMLWTNFSTPFQPSPLPYVPVLNPLELACAGMLWFALKSLPEALPPDLRRTTATTVAALAFMLISAGVMRVWHFYDGITWRLDIMLQSFGLQASLSVVWAVTAIILMVLGNRRKQRSYWMTGATLMGIVVVKLFLIELSNSGGIARIVSFIIVGLLLLLVGWFAPVPPKAENDGEHKA
;
A
#
# COMPACT_ATOMS: atom_id res chain seq x y z
N MET A 1 -18.72 23.43 -8.06
CA MET A 1 -19.04 22.58 -6.92
C MET A 1 -20.53 22.29 -6.79
N ALA A 2 -21.41 23.25 -6.47
CA ALA A 2 -22.85 23.00 -6.35
C ALA A 2 -23.48 22.35 -7.60
N ALA A 3 -23.13 22.81 -8.79
CA ALA A 3 -23.63 22.26 -10.06
C ALA A 3 -23.26 20.78 -10.27
N THR A 4 -22.07 20.35 -9.86
CA THR A 4 -21.65 18.93 -9.98
C THR A 4 -22.41 18.03 -9.01
N VAL A 5 -22.68 18.51 -7.79
CA VAL A 5 -23.50 17.80 -6.81
C VAL A 5 -24.95 17.70 -7.28
N LEU A 6 -25.50 18.81 -7.78
CA LEU A 6 -26.88 18.84 -8.31
C LEU A 6 -27.01 17.88 -9.50
N ASN A 7 -26.08 17.91 -10.44
CA ASN A 7 -26.05 16.99 -11.57
C ASN A 7 -25.97 15.52 -11.12
N PHE A 8 -25.17 15.23 -10.11
CA PHE A 8 -25.09 13.89 -9.52
C PHE A 8 -26.43 13.44 -8.94
N ILE A 9 -27.12 14.32 -8.20
CA ILE A 9 -28.44 14.03 -7.61
C ILE A 9 -29.49 13.83 -8.71
N ILE A 10 -29.50 14.68 -9.74
CA ILE A 10 -30.44 14.58 -10.86
C ILE A 10 -30.26 13.25 -11.60
N LEU A 11 -29.02 12.91 -11.99
CA LEU A 11 -28.72 11.66 -12.70
C LEU A 11 -29.05 10.43 -11.86
N ASN A 12 -28.92 10.51 -10.54
CA ASN A 12 -29.27 9.41 -9.65
C ASN A 12 -30.79 9.24 -9.48
N ASN A 13 -31.55 10.32 -9.50
CA ASN A 13 -33.01 10.29 -9.33
C ASN A 13 -33.77 9.97 -10.63
N TYR A 14 -33.23 10.37 -11.79
CA TYR A 14 -33.81 10.14 -13.10
C TYR A 14 -32.98 9.14 -13.90
N PRO A 15 -33.23 7.82 -13.75
CA PRO A 15 -32.43 6.79 -14.37
C PRO A 15 -32.68 6.75 -15.88
N ARG A 16 -31.58 6.94 -16.61
CA ARG A 16 -31.54 6.72 -18.07
C ARG A 16 -30.40 5.76 -18.39
N PRO A 17 -30.70 4.53 -18.81
CA PRO A 17 -29.67 3.51 -19.11
C PRO A 17 -28.69 3.97 -20.19
N ASP A 18 -29.14 4.76 -21.16
CA ASP A 18 -28.31 5.35 -22.22
C ASP A 18 -27.27 6.35 -21.66
N LEU A 19 -27.47 6.90 -20.46
CA LEU A 19 -26.60 7.91 -19.83
C LEU A 19 -25.70 7.36 -18.73
N ILE A 20 -25.54 6.04 -18.65
CA ILE A 20 -24.65 5.39 -17.65
C ILE A 20 -23.21 5.92 -17.74
N TRP A 21 -22.72 6.15 -18.96
CA TRP A 21 -21.39 6.73 -19.17
C TRP A 21 -21.27 8.14 -18.59
N LEU A 22 -22.34 8.96 -18.72
CA LEU A 22 -22.38 10.31 -18.16
C LEU A 22 -22.38 10.28 -16.63
N HIS A 23 -23.03 9.30 -16.03
CA HIS A 23 -23.04 9.12 -14.58
C HIS A 23 -21.62 8.75 -14.06
N LYS A 24 -20.92 7.85 -14.75
CA LYS A 24 -19.50 7.52 -14.45
C LYS A 24 -18.61 8.74 -14.58
N LEU A 25 -18.75 9.49 -15.67
CA LEU A 25 -17.98 10.73 -15.92
C LEU A 25 -18.24 11.75 -14.80
N ASN A 26 -19.52 11.94 -14.41
CA ASN A 26 -19.89 12.88 -13.36
C ASN A 26 -19.30 12.50 -11.99
N ILE A 27 -19.30 11.22 -11.62
CA ILE A 27 -18.66 10.74 -10.40
C ILE A 27 -17.14 11.05 -10.43
N THR A 28 -16.49 10.83 -11.57
CA THR A 28 -15.05 11.12 -11.72
C THR A 28 -14.78 12.61 -11.60
N ILE A 29 -15.53 13.44 -12.33
CA ILE A 29 -15.38 14.91 -12.27
C ILE A 29 -15.65 15.44 -10.86
N LEU A 30 -16.72 14.96 -10.21
CA LEU A 30 -17.02 15.31 -8.82
C LEU A 30 -15.84 14.98 -7.89
N GLY A 31 -15.33 13.76 -7.98
CA GLY A 31 -14.18 13.31 -7.18
C GLY A 31 -12.93 14.15 -7.42
N VAL A 32 -12.58 14.39 -8.68
CA VAL A 32 -11.40 15.19 -9.04
C VAL A 32 -11.55 16.65 -8.58
N LEU A 33 -12.67 17.31 -8.88
CA LEU A 33 -12.87 18.71 -8.52
C LEU A 33 -12.88 18.92 -7.00
N TRP A 34 -13.54 18.02 -6.26
CA TRP A 34 -13.57 18.12 -4.81
C TRP A 34 -12.22 17.81 -4.17
N THR A 35 -11.48 16.83 -4.71
CA THR A 35 -10.11 16.55 -4.27
C THR A 35 -9.19 17.73 -4.51
N LEU A 36 -9.22 18.32 -5.71
CA LEU A 36 -8.43 19.51 -6.01
C LEU A 36 -8.81 20.69 -5.11
N TRP A 37 -10.10 20.91 -4.91
CA TRP A 37 -10.56 21.99 -4.03
C TRP A 37 -10.09 21.80 -2.57
N THR A 38 -10.26 20.59 -2.00
CA THR A 38 -9.79 20.32 -0.63
C THR A 38 -8.28 20.41 -0.52
N ALA A 39 -7.55 19.90 -1.50
CA ALA A 39 -6.10 19.94 -1.50
C ALA A 39 -5.55 21.37 -1.63
N LEU A 40 -6.11 22.18 -2.52
CA LEU A 40 -5.64 23.55 -2.76
C LEU A 40 -6.15 24.53 -1.70
N TYR A 41 -7.41 24.45 -1.31
CA TYR A 41 -7.99 25.40 -0.36
C TYR A 41 -7.73 25.00 1.09
N VAL A 42 -8.13 23.81 1.50
CA VAL A 42 -7.92 23.32 2.87
C VAL A 42 -6.45 23.01 3.11
N GLY A 43 -5.81 22.30 2.16
CA GLY A 43 -4.39 21.95 2.24
C GLY A 43 -3.48 23.19 2.25
N GLY A 44 -3.86 24.30 1.61
CA GLY A 44 -3.14 25.56 1.65
C GLY A 44 -3.17 26.28 3.02
N LEU A 45 -4.14 25.94 3.87
CA LEU A 45 -4.24 26.44 5.26
C LEU A 45 -3.47 25.56 6.26
N LEU A 46 -3.01 24.39 5.82
CA LEU A 46 -2.35 23.38 6.63
C LEU A 46 -0.86 23.32 6.30
N SER A 47 -0.08 22.69 7.16
CA SER A 47 1.37 22.51 6.98
C SER A 47 1.78 21.05 7.13
N GLY A 48 2.90 20.68 6.52
CA GLY A 48 3.51 19.37 6.68
C GLY A 48 2.62 18.21 6.20
N VAL A 49 2.45 17.20 7.06
CA VAL A 49 1.68 16.01 6.75
C VAL A 49 0.19 16.29 6.49
N TRP A 50 -0.37 17.31 7.14
CA TRP A 50 -1.79 17.66 7.03
C TRP A 50 -2.17 18.15 5.64
N THR A 51 -1.27 18.91 4.98
CA THR A 51 -1.44 19.29 3.57
C THR A 51 -1.56 18.07 2.68
N GLN A 52 -0.78 17.03 2.93
CA GLN A 52 -0.84 15.80 2.12
C GLN A 52 -2.09 14.98 2.41
N LEU A 53 -2.52 14.90 3.67
CA LEU A 53 -3.74 14.21 4.04
C LEU A 53 -4.99 14.86 3.41
N SER A 54 -4.97 16.18 3.15
CA SER A 54 -6.09 16.87 2.49
C SER A 54 -6.41 16.31 1.09
N TRP A 55 -5.41 15.77 0.37
CA TRP A 55 -5.60 15.10 -0.91
C TRP A 55 -6.34 13.77 -0.80
N LEU A 56 -6.23 13.10 0.34
CA LEU A 56 -6.87 11.81 0.59
C LEU A 56 -8.31 11.93 1.08
N VAL A 57 -8.69 13.06 1.68
CA VAL A 57 -10.00 13.24 2.34
C VAL A 57 -11.16 12.88 1.43
N VAL A 58 -11.21 13.42 0.22
CA VAL A 58 -12.34 13.22 -0.69
C VAL A 58 -12.36 11.80 -1.29
N PRO A 59 -11.27 11.26 -1.86
CA PRO A 59 -11.25 9.88 -2.33
C PRO A 59 -11.64 8.88 -1.24
N LEU A 60 -11.14 9.07 -0.02
CA LEU A 60 -11.45 8.19 1.10
C LEU A 60 -12.90 8.35 1.56
N ALA A 61 -13.42 9.57 1.65
CA ALA A 61 -14.81 9.83 2.00
C ALA A 61 -15.77 9.21 0.96
N MET A 62 -15.50 9.40 -0.33
CA MET A 62 -16.26 8.77 -1.40
C MET A 62 -16.20 7.24 -1.32
N TRP A 63 -15.02 6.69 -1.08
CA TRP A 63 -14.84 5.24 -0.92
C TRP A 63 -15.66 4.70 0.25
N ILE A 64 -15.59 5.33 1.42
CA ILE A 64 -16.37 4.94 2.61
C ILE A 64 -17.87 5.04 2.33
N VAL A 65 -18.33 6.16 1.76
CA VAL A 65 -19.76 6.37 1.44
C VAL A 65 -20.28 5.31 0.48
N PHE A 66 -19.58 5.07 -0.64
CA PHE A 66 -20.04 4.07 -1.62
C PHE A 66 -20.02 2.63 -1.06
N HIS A 67 -19.12 2.32 -0.16
CA HIS A 67 -19.07 1.02 0.48
C HIS A 67 -20.16 0.86 1.55
N THR A 68 -20.30 1.82 2.47
CA THR A 68 -21.20 1.71 3.63
C THR A 68 -22.67 1.97 3.29
N GLN A 69 -22.93 2.91 2.37
CA GLN A 69 -24.29 3.33 1.99
C GLN A 69 -24.86 2.56 0.78
N ARG A 70 -24.16 1.53 0.31
CA ARG A 70 -24.52 0.77 -0.91
C ARG A 70 -25.93 0.18 -0.90
N GLN A 71 -26.51 -0.11 0.30
CA GLN A 71 -27.84 -0.68 0.46
C GLN A 71 -28.93 0.37 0.56
N ARG A 72 -28.60 1.65 0.73
CA ARG A 72 -29.59 2.71 0.77
C ARG A 72 -30.27 2.88 -0.58
N GLU A 73 -31.58 3.19 -0.56
CA GLU A 73 -32.44 3.31 -1.74
C GLU A 73 -31.83 4.25 -2.80
N PHE A 74 -31.25 5.37 -2.37
CA PHE A 74 -30.57 6.34 -3.22
C PHE A 74 -29.44 5.71 -4.04
N PHE A 75 -28.58 4.87 -3.43
CA PHE A 75 -27.43 4.24 -4.11
C PHE A 75 -27.79 2.91 -4.78
N ARG A 76 -28.87 2.24 -4.36
CA ARG A 76 -29.25 0.90 -4.84
C ARG A 76 -29.51 0.86 -6.35
N ARG A 77 -30.05 1.94 -6.90
CA ARG A 77 -30.42 2.03 -8.33
C ARG A 77 -29.20 1.88 -9.26
N TYR A 78 -28.06 2.46 -8.89
CA TYR A 78 -26.80 2.40 -9.64
C TYR A 78 -25.71 1.65 -8.87
N GLN A 79 -26.11 0.70 -8.05
CA GLN A 79 -25.20 -0.05 -7.17
C GLN A 79 -24.02 -0.65 -7.96
N ALA A 80 -24.25 -1.20 -9.15
CA ALA A 80 -23.20 -1.76 -9.99
C ALA A 80 -22.14 -0.71 -10.39
N ILE A 81 -22.55 0.54 -10.67
CA ILE A 81 -21.61 1.63 -10.99
C ILE A 81 -20.79 1.99 -9.76
N TYR A 82 -21.43 2.14 -8.60
CA TYR A 82 -20.70 2.49 -7.38
C TYR A 82 -19.74 1.39 -6.93
N GLN A 83 -20.13 0.12 -7.03
CA GLN A 83 -19.30 -1.01 -6.63
C GLN A 83 -18.19 -1.33 -7.63
N HIS A 84 -18.53 -1.43 -8.93
CA HIS A 84 -17.56 -1.93 -9.93
C HIS A 84 -16.78 -0.83 -10.66
N PHE A 85 -17.16 0.44 -10.47
CA PHE A 85 -16.45 1.56 -11.07
C PHE A 85 -15.94 2.55 -10.01
N ALA A 86 -16.83 3.12 -9.18
CA ALA A 86 -16.45 4.19 -8.26
C ALA A 86 -15.52 3.70 -7.12
N LEU A 87 -15.80 2.55 -6.51
CA LEU A 87 -14.95 1.97 -5.46
C LEU A 87 -13.52 1.67 -5.95
N PRO A 88 -13.32 0.93 -7.07
CA PRO A 88 -11.97 0.71 -7.60
C PRO A 88 -11.26 2.00 -7.99
N LEU A 89 -11.98 3.00 -8.52
CA LEU A 89 -11.41 4.29 -8.88
C LEU A 89 -10.90 5.05 -7.64
N CYS A 90 -11.68 5.10 -6.56
CA CYS A 90 -11.27 5.70 -5.29
C CYS A 90 -10.07 4.96 -4.69
N ALA A 91 -10.06 3.63 -4.75
CA ALA A 91 -8.95 2.81 -4.28
C ALA A 91 -7.67 3.06 -5.10
N LEU A 92 -7.80 3.20 -6.43
CA LEU A 92 -6.67 3.55 -7.29
C LEU A 92 -6.14 4.95 -6.98
N ALA A 93 -7.01 5.94 -6.84
CA ALA A 93 -6.61 7.30 -6.47
C ALA A 93 -5.87 7.32 -5.12
N ALA A 94 -6.37 6.60 -4.12
CA ALA A 94 -5.73 6.45 -2.82
C ALA A 94 -4.38 5.71 -2.90
N ALA A 95 -4.26 4.69 -3.73
CA ALA A 95 -2.99 3.99 -3.98
C ALA A 95 -1.96 4.89 -4.68
N CYS A 96 -2.36 5.66 -5.70
CA CYS A 96 -1.50 6.64 -6.36
C CYS A 96 -1.04 7.72 -5.37
N TRP A 97 -1.95 8.23 -4.54
CA TRP A 97 -1.59 9.17 -3.48
C TRP A 97 -0.59 8.57 -2.49
N MET A 98 -0.80 7.32 -2.06
CA MET A 98 0.12 6.61 -1.17
C MET A 98 1.51 6.44 -1.79
N LEU A 99 1.59 6.05 -3.06
CA LEU A 99 2.85 5.94 -3.80
C LEU A 99 3.57 7.30 -3.86
N TRP A 100 2.86 8.34 -4.26
CA TRP A 100 3.41 9.68 -4.33
C TRP A 100 3.96 10.16 -2.99
N THR A 101 3.15 10.10 -1.93
CA THR A 101 3.53 10.62 -0.61
C THR A 101 4.67 9.84 0.04
N ASN A 102 4.78 8.54 -0.20
CA ASN A 102 5.86 7.75 0.38
C ASN A 102 7.23 7.98 -0.28
N PHE A 103 7.26 8.47 -1.52
CA PHE A 103 8.53 8.71 -2.25
C PHE A 103 8.89 10.18 -2.41
N SER A 104 7.93 11.11 -2.37
CA SER A 104 8.20 12.51 -2.65
C SER A 104 8.96 13.22 -1.53
N THR A 105 8.47 13.17 -0.30
CA THR A 105 9.10 13.83 0.86
C THR A 105 8.80 13.09 2.16
N PRO A 106 9.60 13.30 3.23
CA PRO A 106 9.36 12.65 4.52
C PRO A 106 8.13 13.18 5.25
N PHE A 107 7.63 14.36 4.90
CA PHE A 107 6.50 15.08 5.51
C PHE A 107 6.54 15.17 7.04
N GLN A 108 7.00 16.30 7.53
CA GLN A 108 7.01 16.58 8.97
C GLN A 108 5.59 16.53 9.55
N PRO A 109 5.37 15.81 10.66
CA PRO A 109 4.07 15.73 11.33
C PRO A 109 3.73 16.96 12.18
N SER A 110 4.34 18.13 11.93
CA SER A 110 4.13 19.37 12.70
C SER A 110 2.63 19.64 12.97
N PRO A 111 2.25 20.03 14.20
CA PRO A 111 3.10 20.33 15.38
C PRO A 111 3.54 19.09 16.18
N LEU A 112 3.18 17.88 15.77
CA LEU A 112 3.52 16.66 16.49
C LEU A 112 4.97 16.24 16.21
N PRO A 113 5.66 15.62 17.19
CA PRO A 113 6.94 14.97 16.92
C PRO A 113 6.74 13.74 16.00
N TYR A 114 7.77 13.39 15.22
CA TYR A 114 7.72 12.14 14.47
C TYR A 114 7.85 10.95 15.44
N VAL A 115 6.83 10.10 15.43
CA VAL A 115 6.85 8.83 16.17
C VAL A 115 6.61 7.72 15.14
N PRO A 116 7.54 6.76 14.98
CA PRO A 116 7.39 5.65 14.04
C PRO A 116 6.07 4.92 14.26
N VAL A 117 5.41 4.51 13.19
CA VAL A 117 4.10 3.83 13.17
C VAL A 117 2.92 4.72 13.59
N LEU A 118 3.11 5.68 14.51
CA LEU A 118 2.06 6.57 15.00
C LEU A 118 1.98 7.91 14.24
N ASN A 119 2.78 8.08 13.20
CA ASN A 119 2.69 9.24 12.32
C ASN A 119 1.33 9.25 11.60
N PRO A 120 0.62 10.40 11.55
CA PRO A 120 -0.67 10.52 10.86
C PRO A 120 -0.67 10.00 9.43
N LEU A 121 0.42 10.17 8.68
CA LEU A 121 0.58 9.65 7.33
C LEU A 121 0.60 8.11 7.32
N GLU A 122 1.37 7.50 8.20
CA GLU A 122 1.49 6.04 8.29
C GLU A 122 0.19 5.39 8.76
N LEU A 123 -0.49 6.03 9.72
CA LEU A 123 -1.81 5.59 10.19
C LEU A 123 -2.88 5.70 9.08
N ALA A 124 -2.87 6.79 8.30
CA ALA A 124 -3.78 6.96 7.17
C ALA A 124 -3.54 5.89 6.09
N CYS A 125 -2.27 5.63 5.75
CA CYS A 125 -1.91 4.57 4.81
C CYS A 125 -2.31 3.18 5.32
N ALA A 126 -2.04 2.86 6.58
CA ALA A 126 -2.41 1.58 7.20
C ALA A 126 -3.94 1.40 7.25
N GLY A 127 -4.67 2.44 7.64
CA GLY A 127 -6.13 2.45 7.64
C GLY A 127 -6.71 2.25 6.23
N MET A 128 -6.13 2.89 5.22
CA MET A 128 -6.52 2.73 3.82
C MET A 128 -6.27 1.29 3.32
N LEU A 129 -5.13 0.70 3.62
CA LEU A 129 -4.81 -0.68 3.26
C LEU A 129 -5.76 -1.67 3.94
N TRP A 130 -6.06 -1.46 5.23
CA TRP A 130 -7.02 -2.28 5.96
C TRP A 130 -8.43 -2.18 5.35
N PHE A 131 -8.87 -0.96 5.00
CA PHE A 131 -10.16 -0.74 4.37
C PHE A 131 -10.22 -1.35 2.96
N ALA A 132 -9.11 -1.30 2.20
CA ALA A 132 -9.00 -1.95 0.89
C ALA A 132 -9.18 -3.48 0.99
N LEU A 133 -8.56 -4.13 1.97
CA LEU A 133 -8.73 -5.58 2.20
C LEU A 133 -10.18 -5.96 2.52
N LYS A 134 -10.96 -5.07 3.12
CA LYS A 134 -12.37 -5.33 3.46
C LYS A 134 -13.33 -5.02 2.32
N SER A 135 -13.14 -3.92 1.61
CA SER A 135 -14.13 -3.39 0.66
C SER A 135 -13.94 -3.91 -0.78
N LEU A 136 -12.70 -4.05 -1.25
CA LEU A 136 -12.41 -4.42 -2.64
C LEU A 136 -12.79 -5.86 -3.00
N PRO A 137 -12.63 -6.89 -2.14
CA PRO A 137 -13.04 -8.26 -2.49
C PRO A 137 -14.54 -8.41 -2.77
N GLU A 138 -15.37 -7.52 -2.20
CA GLU A 138 -16.80 -7.49 -2.46
C GLU A 138 -17.17 -6.74 -3.75
N ALA A 139 -16.32 -5.79 -4.14
CA ALA A 139 -16.52 -4.91 -5.28
C ALA A 139 -15.95 -5.47 -6.60
N LEU A 140 -14.96 -6.35 -6.52
CA LEU A 140 -14.22 -6.86 -7.67
C LEU A 140 -14.61 -8.30 -8.03
N PRO A 141 -14.50 -8.66 -9.32
CA PRO A 141 -14.63 -10.05 -9.77
C PRO A 141 -13.66 -10.98 -9.04
N PRO A 142 -14.02 -12.29 -8.90
CA PRO A 142 -13.20 -13.26 -8.18
C PRO A 142 -11.74 -13.34 -8.67
N ASP A 143 -11.53 -13.22 -9.98
CA ASP A 143 -10.21 -13.26 -10.61
C ASP A 143 -9.28 -12.12 -10.15
N LEU A 144 -9.87 -10.95 -9.86
CA LEU A 144 -9.12 -9.77 -9.41
C LEU A 144 -8.89 -9.75 -7.88
N ARG A 145 -9.55 -10.59 -7.11
CA ARG A 145 -9.39 -10.63 -5.64
C ARG A 145 -7.96 -10.99 -5.23
N ARG A 146 -7.37 -11.97 -5.92
CA ARG A 146 -5.99 -12.38 -5.66
C ARG A 146 -5.01 -11.25 -6.00
N THR A 147 -5.19 -10.61 -7.16
CA THR A 147 -4.39 -9.46 -7.58
C THR A 147 -4.51 -8.30 -6.57
N THR A 148 -5.71 -8.02 -6.09
CA THR A 148 -5.93 -6.99 -5.06
C THR A 148 -5.18 -7.31 -3.78
N ALA A 149 -5.25 -8.54 -3.28
CA ALA A 149 -4.54 -8.94 -2.06
C ALA A 149 -3.01 -8.82 -2.23
N THR A 150 -2.48 -9.21 -3.38
CA THR A 150 -1.04 -9.06 -3.67
C THR A 150 -0.63 -7.59 -3.80
N THR A 151 -1.45 -6.74 -4.43
CA THR A 151 -1.21 -5.30 -4.53
C THR A 151 -1.21 -4.64 -3.15
N VAL A 152 -2.18 -4.96 -2.30
CA VAL A 152 -2.24 -4.43 -0.92
C VAL A 152 -1.03 -4.89 -0.11
N ALA A 153 -0.61 -6.14 -0.26
CA ALA A 153 0.60 -6.64 0.41
C ALA A 153 1.88 -5.91 -0.07
N ALA A 154 1.99 -5.66 -1.38
CA ALA A 154 3.11 -4.89 -1.93
C ALA A 154 3.12 -3.43 -1.44
N LEU A 155 1.97 -2.77 -1.38
CA LEU A 155 1.83 -1.43 -0.81
C LEU A 155 2.15 -1.40 0.69
N ALA A 156 1.76 -2.42 1.44
CA ALA A 156 2.11 -2.54 2.86
C ALA A 156 3.62 -2.72 3.05
N PHE A 157 4.26 -3.55 2.24
CA PHE A 157 5.71 -3.72 2.25
C PHE A 157 6.45 -2.41 1.92
N MET A 158 5.96 -1.67 0.92
CA MET A 158 6.48 -0.35 0.58
C MET A 158 6.31 0.65 1.73
N LEU A 159 5.15 0.67 2.41
CA LEU A 159 4.90 1.53 3.56
C LEU A 159 5.89 1.24 4.71
N ILE A 160 6.14 -0.03 5.02
CA ILE A 160 7.13 -0.45 6.02
C ILE A 160 8.53 0.03 5.63
N SER A 161 8.92 -0.14 4.37
CA SER A 161 10.23 0.30 3.86
C SER A 161 10.39 1.82 3.94
N ALA A 162 9.35 2.59 3.54
CA ALA A 162 9.34 4.04 3.67
C ALA A 162 9.35 4.50 5.14
N GLY A 163 8.70 3.75 6.04
CA GLY A 163 8.77 3.99 7.48
C GLY A 163 10.19 3.90 8.02
N VAL A 164 10.95 2.87 7.63
CA VAL A 164 12.38 2.76 7.99
C VAL A 164 13.17 3.96 7.46
N MET A 165 12.94 4.38 6.21
CA MET A 165 13.62 5.55 5.64
C MET A 165 13.31 6.84 6.42
N ARG A 166 12.05 7.02 6.88
CA ARG A 166 11.64 8.16 7.72
C ARG A 166 12.30 8.13 9.09
N VAL A 167 12.43 6.96 9.72
CA VAL A 167 13.17 6.82 10.99
C VAL A 167 14.58 7.38 10.84
N TRP A 168 15.32 6.95 9.84
CA TRP A 168 16.69 7.43 9.59
C TRP A 168 16.72 8.92 9.23
N HIS A 169 15.74 9.43 8.49
CA HIS A 169 15.65 10.85 8.17
C HIS A 169 15.44 11.72 9.42
N PHE A 170 14.48 11.35 10.30
CA PHE A 170 14.10 12.19 11.45
C PHE A 170 15.03 12.02 12.66
N TYR A 171 15.63 10.85 12.88
CA TYR A 171 16.47 10.58 14.05
C TYR A 171 17.98 10.70 13.77
N ASP A 172 18.42 10.37 12.56
CA ASP A 172 19.83 10.43 12.16
C ASP A 172 20.15 11.61 11.23
N GLY A 173 19.13 12.37 10.79
CA GLY A 173 19.31 13.56 9.97
C GLY A 173 19.67 13.29 8.51
N ILE A 174 19.53 12.06 8.01
CA ILE A 174 19.83 11.72 6.61
C ILE A 174 18.91 12.52 5.69
N THR A 175 19.48 13.25 4.73
CA THR A 175 18.70 14.02 3.76
C THR A 175 17.80 13.10 2.93
N TRP A 176 16.52 13.50 2.74
CA TRP A 176 15.54 12.75 1.94
C TRP A 176 15.86 12.85 0.44
N ARG A 177 16.91 12.17 0.03
CA ARG A 177 17.35 12.04 -1.37
C ARG A 177 17.80 10.61 -1.58
N LEU A 178 17.34 10.00 -2.65
CA LEU A 178 17.57 8.58 -2.92
C LEU A 178 19.07 8.24 -3.04
N ASP A 179 19.84 9.10 -3.71
CA ASP A 179 21.29 8.94 -3.86
C ASP A 179 22.03 8.92 -2.52
N ILE A 180 21.68 9.81 -1.59
CA ILE A 180 22.26 9.89 -0.25
C ILE A 180 21.82 8.69 0.59
N MET A 181 20.54 8.34 0.53
CA MET A 181 19.98 7.21 1.27
C MET A 181 20.58 5.87 0.83
N LEU A 182 20.83 5.69 -0.46
CA LEU A 182 21.46 4.48 -0.97
C LEU A 182 22.93 4.32 -0.51
N GLN A 183 23.62 5.42 -0.19
CA GLN A 183 25.00 5.41 0.32
C GLN A 183 25.07 5.21 1.84
N SER A 184 23.98 5.40 2.57
CA SER A 184 23.96 5.20 4.02
C SER A 184 23.97 3.72 4.37
N PHE A 185 25.09 3.25 4.93
CA PHE A 185 25.25 1.85 5.36
C PHE A 185 24.20 1.45 6.41
N GLY A 186 23.99 2.29 7.43
CA GLY A 186 23.02 2.00 8.51
C GLY A 186 21.59 1.86 8.00
N LEU A 187 21.14 2.76 7.10
CA LEU A 187 19.82 2.66 6.47
C LEU A 187 19.70 1.39 5.63
N GLN A 188 20.72 1.08 4.82
CA GLN A 188 20.71 -0.09 3.95
C GLN A 188 20.67 -1.40 4.76
N ALA A 189 21.45 -1.48 5.84
CA ALA A 189 21.44 -2.62 6.75
C ALA A 189 20.08 -2.77 7.44
N SER A 190 19.48 -1.67 7.92
CA SER A 190 18.14 -1.68 8.53
C SER A 190 17.05 -2.16 7.57
N LEU A 191 17.08 -1.70 6.32
CA LEU A 191 16.16 -2.18 5.28
C LEU A 191 16.35 -3.68 5.01
N SER A 192 17.59 -4.14 4.93
CA SER A 192 17.90 -5.57 4.71
C SER A 192 17.35 -6.44 5.83
N VAL A 193 17.49 -6.01 7.09
CA VAL A 193 16.94 -6.72 8.26
C VAL A 193 15.41 -6.77 8.20
N VAL A 194 14.75 -5.64 7.94
CA VAL A 194 13.28 -5.57 7.87
C VAL A 194 12.74 -6.43 6.73
N TRP A 195 13.40 -6.40 5.56
CA TRP A 195 13.02 -7.24 4.42
C TRP A 195 13.22 -8.72 4.69
N ALA A 196 14.33 -9.10 5.36
CA ALA A 196 14.59 -10.48 5.75
C ALA A 196 13.56 -10.99 6.77
N VAL A 197 13.22 -10.19 7.78
CA VAL A 197 12.17 -10.54 8.75
C VAL A 197 10.81 -10.71 8.04
N THR A 198 10.46 -9.81 7.12
CA THR A 198 9.24 -9.91 6.32
C THR A 198 9.23 -11.20 5.47
N ALA A 199 10.36 -11.53 4.84
CA ALA A 199 10.52 -12.77 4.07
C ALA A 199 10.31 -14.01 4.93
N ILE A 200 10.91 -14.06 6.12
CA ILE A 200 10.74 -15.18 7.07
C ILE A 200 9.28 -15.30 7.51
N ILE A 201 8.63 -14.20 7.86
CA ILE A 201 7.20 -14.20 8.22
C ILE A 201 6.35 -14.77 7.09
N LEU A 202 6.58 -14.35 5.84
CA LEU A 202 5.85 -14.86 4.68
C LEU A 202 6.08 -16.35 4.47
N MET A 203 7.32 -16.84 4.61
CA MET A 203 7.64 -18.27 4.48
C MET A 203 6.97 -19.10 5.58
N VAL A 204 7.03 -18.65 6.83
CA VAL A 204 6.40 -19.33 7.98
C VAL A 204 4.87 -19.35 7.81
N LEU A 205 4.26 -18.22 7.42
CA LEU A 205 2.82 -18.14 7.15
C LEU A 205 2.43 -19.06 5.98
N GLY A 206 3.23 -19.08 4.91
CA GLY A 206 3.04 -19.97 3.77
C GLY A 206 3.04 -21.44 4.17
N ASN A 207 3.98 -21.82 5.02
CA ASN A 207 4.07 -23.19 5.54
C ASN A 207 2.88 -23.53 6.46
N ARG A 208 2.55 -22.65 7.43
CA ARG A 208 1.42 -22.86 8.36
C ARG A 208 0.07 -22.90 7.65
N ARG A 209 -0.14 -22.08 6.62
CA ARG A 209 -1.39 -22.01 5.86
C ARG A 209 -1.42 -23.00 4.68
N LYS A 210 -0.36 -23.79 4.47
CA LYS A 210 -0.18 -24.69 3.33
C LYS A 210 -0.33 -24.00 1.96
N GLN A 211 -0.03 -22.70 1.90
CA GLN A 211 -0.15 -21.87 0.70
C GLN A 211 1.22 -21.63 0.08
N ARG A 212 1.53 -22.36 -0.97
CA ARG A 212 2.80 -22.28 -1.71
C ARG A 212 3.13 -20.84 -2.18
N SER A 213 2.11 -20.06 -2.53
CA SER A 213 2.27 -18.69 -3.01
C SER A 213 2.98 -17.77 -1.99
N TYR A 214 2.55 -17.79 -0.73
CA TYR A 214 3.20 -16.98 0.33
C TYR A 214 4.63 -17.45 0.59
N TRP A 215 4.86 -18.75 0.59
CA TRP A 215 6.20 -19.30 0.78
C TRP A 215 7.15 -18.86 -0.34
N MET A 216 6.71 -18.98 -1.61
CA MET A 216 7.49 -18.56 -2.78
C MET A 216 7.78 -17.06 -2.78
N THR A 217 6.81 -16.22 -2.40
CA THR A 217 7.01 -14.76 -2.27
C THR A 217 8.06 -14.45 -1.21
N GLY A 218 8.00 -15.11 -0.06
CA GLY A 218 9.01 -14.95 1.00
C GLY A 218 10.41 -15.41 0.55
N ALA A 219 10.50 -16.56 -0.11
CA ALA A 219 11.77 -17.08 -0.64
C ALA A 219 12.38 -16.14 -1.69
N THR A 220 11.56 -15.61 -2.60
CA THR A 220 12.00 -14.61 -3.60
C THR A 220 12.50 -13.34 -2.93
N LEU A 221 11.76 -12.82 -1.94
CA LEU A 221 12.19 -11.63 -1.19
C LEU A 221 13.51 -11.88 -0.45
N MET A 222 13.69 -13.05 0.16
CA MET A 222 14.96 -13.43 0.79
C MET A 222 16.10 -13.47 -0.23
N GLY A 223 15.87 -14.02 -1.42
CA GLY A 223 16.85 -14.00 -2.51
C GLY A 223 17.26 -12.59 -2.91
N ILE A 224 16.27 -11.66 -2.99
CA ILE A 224 16.54 -10.24 -3.27
C ILE A 224 17.39 -9.62 -2.17
N VAL A 225 17.12 -9.92 -0.89
CA VAL A 225 17.93 -9.42 0.23
C VAL A 225 19.37 -9.91 0.11
N VAL A 226 19.57 -11.19 -0.17
CA VAL A 226 20.92 -11.77 -0.35
C VAL A 226 21.66 -11.08 -1.50
N VAL A 227 21.02 -10.94 -2.66
CA VAL A 227 21.62 -10.25 -3.83
C VAL A 227 21.93 -8.79 -3.49
N LYS A 228 21.01 -8.08 -2.81
CA LYS A 228 21.22 -6.69 -2.36
C LYS A 228 22.44 -6.58 -1.44
N LEU A 229 22.58 -7.48 -0.46
CA LEU A 229 23.74 -7.51 0.44
C LEU A 229 25.05 -7.67 -0.34
N PHE A 230 25.11 -8.58 -1.30
CA PHE A 230 26.29 -8.78 -2.13
C PHE A 230 26.62 -7.59 -3.03
N LEU A 231 25.65 -6.98 -3.67
CA LEU A 231 25.88 -5.93 -4.67
C LEU A 231 26.06 -4.54 -4.06
N ILE A 232 25.33 -4.21 -2.99
CA ILE A 232 25.27 -2.84 -2.45
C ILE A 232 26.10 -2.73 -1.18
N GLU A 233 25.91 -3.61 -0.22
CA GLU A 233 26.56 -3.48 1.09
C GLU A 233 28.02 -3.92 1.07
N LEU A 234 28.37 -4.96 0.28
CA LEU A 234 29.74 -5.39 0.17
C LEU A 234 30.63 -4.47 -0.66
N SER A 235 30.09 -3.78 -1.66
CA SER A 235 30.87 -2.88 -2.51
C SER A 235 31.34 -1.63 -1.77
N ASN A 236 30.58 -1.16 -0.76
CA ASN A 236 30.81 0.10 -0.06
C ASN A 236 31.40 -0.07 1.36
N SER A 237 31.63 -1.30 1.83
CA SER A 237 32.03 -1.54 3.22
C SER A 237 33.50 -1.96 3.37
N GLY A 238 34.15 -1.47 4.43
CA GLY A 238 35.49 -1.93 4.85
C GLY A 238 35.46 -3.40 5.32
N GLY A 239 36.63 -4.03 5.44
CA GLY A 239 36.76 -5.47 5.67
C GLY A 239 35.98 -6.04 6.84
N ILE A 240 35.87 -5.33 7.98
CA ILE A 240 35.13 -5.79 9.17
C ILE A 240 33.61 -5.80 8.94
N ALA A 241 33.05 -4.74 8.33
CA ALA A 241 31.62 -4.68 8.04
C ALA A 241 31.20 -5.80 7.07
N ARG A 242 32.08 -6.15 6.13
CA ARG A 242 31.87 -7.29 5.22
C ARG A 242 31.75 -8.62 5.96
N ILE A 243 32.66 -8.89 6.93
CA ILE A 243 32.64 -10.12 7.74
C ILE A 243 31.33 -10.20 8.55
N VAL A 244 30.93 -9.10 9.21
CA VAL A 244 29.69 -9.03 10.00
C VAL A 244 28.47 -9.29 9.13
N SER A 245 28.40 -8.69 7.94
CA SER A 245 27.30 -8.91 6.99
C SER A 245 27.19 -10.38 6.55
N PHE A 246 28.32 -11.04 6.26
CA PHE A 246 28.32 -12.47 5.94
C PHE A 246 27.83 -13.36 7.08
N ILE A 247 28.22 -13.05 8.32
CA ILE A 247 27.75 -13.79 9.50
C ILE A 247 26.23 -13.62 9.66
N ILE A 248 25.70 -12.40 9.52
CA ILE A 248 24.27 -12.12 9.63
C ILE A 248 23.49 -12.84 8.54
N VAL A 249 23.95 -12.79 7.28
CA VAL A 249 23.31 -13.52 6.17
C VAL A 249 23.35 -15.03 6.41
N GLY A 250 24.48 -15.57 6.84
CA GLY A 250 24.62 -16.99 7.14
C GLY A 250 23.63 -17.44 8.25
N LEU A 251 23.49 -16.67 9.31
CA LEU A 251 22.50 -16.90 10.38
C LEU A 251 21.07 -16.81 9.86
N LEU A 252 20.75 -15.81 9.03
CA LEU A 252 19.42 -15.67 8.42
C LEU A 252 19.07 -16.87 7.52
N LEU A 253 20.00 -17.32 6.70
CA LEU A 253 19.82 -18.51 5.86
C LEU A 253 19.67 -19.78 6.70
N LEU A 254 20.37 -19.90 7.80
CA LEU A 254 20.25 -21.02 8.74
C LEU A 254 18.89 -21.00 9.42
N LEU A 255 18.40 -19.82 9.85
CA LEU A 255 17.06 -19.65 10.40
C LEU A 255 15.98 -20.03 9.37
N VAL A 256 16.13 -19.65 8.11
CA VAL A 256 15.24 -20.05 7.03
C VAL A 256 15.23 -21.57 6.86
N GLY A 257 16.41 -22.20 6.83
CA GLY A 257 16.52 -23.66 6.74
C GLY A 257 15.83 -24.39 7.90
N TRP A 258 15.88 -23.78 9.10
CA TRP A 258 15.25 -24.36 10.30
C TRP A 258 13.73 -24.17 10.32
N PHE A 259 13.22 -22.96 10.04
CA PHE A 259 11.80 -22.62 10.20
C PHE A 259 10.94 -22.88 8.94
N ALA A 260 11.52 -22.95 7.77
CA ALA A 260 10.78 -23.11 6.52
C ALA A 260 11.51 -24.02 5.51
N PRO A 261 11.84 -25.28 5.88
CA PRO A 261 12.77 -26.11 5.11
C PRO A 261 12.22 -26.56 3.74
N VAL A 262 10.90 -26.66 3.56
CA VAL A 262 10.31 -27.21 2.32
C VAL A 262 9.06 -26.43 1.91
N PRO A 263 8.91 -26.08 0.62
CA PRO A 263 7.67 -25.45 0.15
C PRO A 263 6.50 -26.44 0.27
N PRO A 264 5.29 -25.98 0.62
CA PRO A 264 4.09 -26.81 0.63
C PRO A 264 3.91 -27.52 -0.72
N LYS A 265 3.51 -28.79 -0.70
CA LYS A 265 3.20 -29.54 -1.92
C LYS A 265 2.12 -28.80 -2.71
N ALA A 266 2.25 -28.75 -4.04
CA ALA A 266 1.18 -28.31 -4.89
C ALA A 266 0.02 -29.29 -4.73
N GLU A 267 -1.17 -28.80 -4.40
CA GLU A 267 -2.40 -29.58 -4.43
C GLU A 267 -2.64 -29.94 -5.91
N ASN A 268 -2.48 -31.22 -6.27
CA ASN A 268 -2.79 -31.70 -7.61
C ASN A 268 -4.31 -31.72 -7.73
N ASP A 269 -4.88 -30.75 -8.45
CA ASP A 269 -6.29 -30.73 -8.89
C ASP A 269 -6.61 -31.89 -9.89
N GLY A 270 -5.87 -32.98 -9.86
CA GLY A 270 -5.86 -34.05 -10.85
C GLY A 270 -6.42 -35.42 -10.44
N GLU A 271 -6.84 -35.64 -9.17
CA GLU A 271 -7.23 -37.00 -8.74
C GLU A 271 -8.73 -37.18 -8.42
N HIS A 272 -9.62 -36.47 -9.07
CA HIS A 272 -11.05 -36.78 -9.05
C HIS A 272 -11.65 -36.80 -10.46
N LYS A 273 -11.07 -37.62 -11.36
CA LYS A 273 -11.76 -38.11 -12.57
C LYS A 273 -11.22 -39.51 -12.87
N ALA A 274 -11.71 -40.49 -12.18
CA ALA A 274 -11.76 -41.88 -12.60
C ALA A 274 -13.04 -42.51 -12.04
#